data_7800d3d010a1465ef35f3a0fe20d985f
#
_entry.id   7800d3d010a1465ef35f3a0fe20d985f
#
_cell.length_a   1.000
_cell.length_b   1.000
_cell.length_c   1.000
_cell.angle_alpha   90.00
_cell.angle_beta   90.00
_cell.angle_gamma   90.00
#
_symmetry.space_group_name_H-M   'P 1'
#
loop_
_entity.id
_entity.type
_entity.pdbx_description
1 polymer ?
#
loop_
_entity_poly.entity_id
_entity_poly.type
_entity_poly.pdbx_seq_one_letter_code
_entity_poly.pdbx_strand_id
1 'polypeptide(L)'
;MLNKPSYGICVGRFQVNDLHEGHMELFRQISARHNGVIVFVGKAPAGLTQDNPLTFEARRAMITAKFQNFTVLPLMDTKTDEQWSADLDTAIKSVVDFGDVTLYGGRDSFVPHYSGQYKPVELALPTQSVSGTDIRKDVSNKVIESSEFRAGMIYALHHLWPVLLPCVDIAIFNQDYTQVLLGRKPGEKEFRFVGGHAEKKHGSYEIGARYEVLEEATVEPGAMQYIGSAVIDDWRYRTVDRGIMTAFFATTVSNQASHPNDDIVETRWFDVDKLKQSDFVDTHHILYKMMMAWLVKRSVKENYGTAKA
;
A
#
# COMPACT_ATOMS: atom_id res chain seq x y z
N MET A 1 -37.53 -38.35 -17.94
CA MET A 1 -37.21 -37.41 -16.85
C MET A 1 -36.08 -36.54 -17.35
N LEU A 2 -36.25 -35.24 -17.45
CA LEU A 2 -35.15 -34.34 -17.77
C LEU A 2 -34.13 -34.43 -16.63
N ASN A 3 -32.89 -34.83 -16.97
CA ASN A 3 -31.82 -34.83 -15.96
C ASN A 3 -31.65 -33.44 -15.36
N LYS A 4 -31.75 -33.36 -14.04
CA LYS A 4 -31.50 -32.12 -13.31
C LYS A 4 -30.09 -31.59 -13.63
N PRO A 5 -29.93 -30.33 -14.06
CA PRO A 5 -28.62 -29.79 -14.35
C PRO A 5 -27.75 -29.78 -13.09
N SER A 6 -26.44 -29.98 -13.27
CA SER A 6 -25.46 -29.94 -12.19
C SER A 6 -24.39 -28.90 -12.47
N TYR A 7 -24.03 -28.16 -11.43
CA TYR A 7 -23.05 -27.08 -11.52
C TYR A 7 -21.88 -27.32 -10.56
N GLY A 8 -20.68 -27.30 -11.13
CA GLY A 8 -19.46 -27.29 -10.36
C GLY A 8 -18.93 -25.86 -10.20
N ILE A 9 -18.71 -25.46 -8.98
CA ILE A 9 -18.29 -24.10 -8.65
C ILE A 9 -16.91 -24.13 -8.00
N CYS A 10 -16.04 -23.26 -8.41
CA CYS A 10 -14.78 -23.00 -7.69
C CYS A 10 -14.57 -21.52 -7.46
N VAL A 11 -13.82 -21.23 -6.41
CA VAL A 11 -13.40 -19.88 -6.06
C VAL A 11 -11.88 -19.81 -6.03
N GLY A 12 -11.30 -18.79 -6.63
CA GLY A 12 -9.85 -18.60 -6.59
C GLY A 12 -9.43 -17.19 -7.00
N ARG A 13 -8.18 -16.87 -6.74
CA ARG A 13 -7.65 -15.55 -7.09
C ARG A 13 -7.08 -15.48 -8.50
N PHE A 14 -6.47 -16.56 -8.98
CA PHE A 14 -5.88 -16.66 -10.32
C PHE A 14 -4.94 -15.49 -10.66
N GLN A 15 -4.16 -15.05 -9.69
CA GLN A 15 -3.22 -13.92 -9.82
C GLN A 15 -1.88 -14.40 -10.39
N VAL A 16 -1.92 -14.88 -11.62
CA VAL A 16 -0.79 -15.46 -12.37
C VAL A 16 -0.84 -14.98 -13.81
N ASN A 17 0.30 -14.95 -14.49
CA ASN A 17 0.40 -14.54 -15.90
C ASN A 17 -0.25 -15.52 -16.89
N ASP A 18 -0.36 -16.81 -16.52
CA ASP A 18 -1.14 -17.83 -17.23
C ASP A 18 -1.59 -18.93 -16.26
N LEU A 19 -2.66 -19.66 -16.62
CA LEU A 19 -3.16 -20.80 -15.82
C LEU A 19 -2.11 -21.92 -15.80
N HIS A 20 -1.60 -22.24 -14.62
CA HIS A 20 -0.69 -23.37 -14.43
C HIS A 20 -1.44 -24.70 -14.33
N GLU A 21 -0.71 -25.83 -14.39
CA GLU A 21 -1.30 -27.18 -14.45
C GLU A 21 -2.27 -27.47 -13.28
N GLY A 22 -2.01 -26.94 -12.07
CA GLY A 22 -2.94 -27.08 -10.94
C GLY A 22 -4.31 -26.46 -11.21
N HIS A 23 -4.36 -25.27 -11.84
CA HIS A 23 -5.62 -24.64 -12.26
C HIS A 23 -6.29 -25.43 -13.38
N MET A 24 -5.50 -25.87 -14.37
CA MET A 24 -6.01 -26.63 -15.51
C MET A 24 -6.63 -27.94 -15.07
N GLU A 25 -5.99 -28.66 -14.15
CA GLU A 25 -6.47 -29.93 -13.63
C GLU A 25 -7.74 -29.74 -12.77
N LEU A 26 -7.77 -28.72 -11.90
CA LEU A 26 -8.98 -28.36 -11.15
C LEU A 26 -10.17 -28.18 -12.09
N PHE A 27 -10.01 -27.38 -13.12
CA PHE A 27 -11.06 -27.08 -14.09
C PHE A 27 -11.48 -28.29 -14.91
N ARG A 28 -10.54 -29.14 -15.34
CA ARG A 28 -10.85 -30.43 -16.05
C ARG A 28 -11.65 -31.36 -15.17
N GLN A 29 -11.27 -31.50 -13.90
CA GLN A 29 -11.98 -32.41 -12.98
C GLN A 29 -13.40 -31.92 -12.69
N ILE A 30 -13.63 -30.61 -12.58
CA ILE A 30 -14.95 -30.04 -12.39
C ILE A 30 -15.80 -30.22 -13.65
N SER A 31 -15.23 -29.90 -14.83
CA SER A 31 -15.92 -30.06 -16.12
C SER A 31 -16.34 -31.50 -16.42
N ALA A 32 -15.54 -32.48 -15.98
CA ALA A 32 -15.88 -33.89 -16.18
C ALA A 32 -17.04 -34.36 -15.31
N ARG A 33 -17.43 -33.63 -14.26
CA ARG A 33 -18.44 -34.03 -13.30
C ARG A 33 -19.77 -33.28 -13.44
N HIS A 34 -19.77 -32.13 -14.14
CA HIS A 34 -20.90 -31.19 -14.14
C HIS A 34 -21.26 -30.71 -15.55
N ASN A 35 -22.53 -30.35 -15.73
CA ASN A 35 -23.04 -29.77 -16.97
C ASN A 35 -22.60 -28.31 -17.15
N GLY A 36 -22.45 -27.59 -16.04
CA GLY A 36 -22.00 -26.18 -16.02
C GLY A 36 -20.87 -25.96 -15.02
N VAL A 37 -19.97 -25.04 -15.35
CA VAL A 37 -18.88 -24.62 -14.46
C VAL A 37 -18.96 -23.12 -14.24
N ILE A 38 -18.96 -22.72 -12.96
CA ILE A 38 -18.95 -21.33 -12.53
C ILE A 38 -17.68 -21.07 -11.72
N VAL A 39 -16.94 -20.06 -12.13
CA VAL A 39 -15.72 -19.66 -11.46
C VAL A 39 -15.93 -18.30 -10.82
N PHE A 40 -15.85 -18.24 -9.51
CA PHE A 40 -15.80 -16.97 -8.79
C PHE A 40 -14.36 -16.52 -8.60
N VAL A 41 -14.06 -15.32 -9.09
CA VAL A 41 -12.73 -14.73 -9.02
C VAL A 41 -12.68 -13.74 -7.88
N GLY A 42 -11.93 -14.05 -6.82
CA GLY A 42 -11.77 -13.21 -5.64
C GLY A 42 -11.23 -11.83 -5.99
N LYS A 43 -11.90 -10.77 -5.52
CA LYS A 43 -11.56 -9.37 -5.76
C LYS A 43 -11.26 -8.67 -4.43
N ALA A 44 -10.00 -8.21 -4.28
CA ALA A 44 -9.61 -7.46 -3.11
C ALA A 44 -10.18 -6.02 -3.15
N PRO A 45 -10.64 -5.46 -2.02
CA PRO A 45 -11.19 -4.10 -1.97
C PRO A 45 -10.13 -3.02 -2.15
N ALA A 46 -8.86 -3.32 -1.92
CA ALA A 46 -7.76 -2.36 -1.98
C ALA A 46 -7.26 -2.02 -3.40
N GLY A 47 -7.94 -2.50 -4.46
CA GLY A 47 -7.49 -2.30 -5.84
C GLY A 47 -6.29 -3.19 -6.22
N LEU A 48 -5.45 -2.72 -7.15
CA LEU A 48 -4.28 -3.47 -7.58
C LEU A 48 -3.14 -3.36 -6.57
N THR A 49 -2.56 -4.50 -6.22
CA THR A 49 -1.41 -4.61 -5.30
C THR A 49 -0.39 -5.60 -5.85
N GLN A 50 0.78 -5.71 -5.24
CA GLN A 50 1.78 -6.73 -5.62
C GLN A 50 1.23 -8.16 -5.51
N ASP A 51 0.37 -8.42 -4.53
CA ASP A 51 -0.26 -9.73 -4.35
C ASP A 51 -1.47 -9.95 -5.27
N ASN A 52 -2.14 -8.87 -5.69
CA ASN A 52 -3.29 -8.90 -6.57
C ASN A 52 -3.08 -7.94 -7.77
N PRO A 53 -2.09 -8.23 -8.66
CA PRO A 53 -1.70 -7.32 -9.73
C PRO A 53 -2.67 -7.31 -10.92
N LEU A 54 -3.54 -8.32 -11.06
CA LEU A 54 -4.42 -8.45 -12.21
C LEU A 54 -5.85 -8.05 -11.86
N THR A 55 -6.48 -7.26 -12.75
CA THR A 55 -7.90 -6.93 -12.63
C THR A 55 -8.79 -8.16 -12.80
N PHE A 56 -10.06 -8.04 -12.42
CA PHE A 56 -11.03 -9.09 -12.68
C PHE A 56 -11.14 -9.41 -14.17
N GLU A 57 -11.19 -8.39 -15.02
CA GLU A 57 -11.35 -8.51 -16.48
C GLU A 57 -10.17 -9.28 -17.11
N ALA A 58 -8.94 -9.00 -16.68
CA ALA A 58 -7.75 -9.70 -17.16
C ALA A 58 -7.79 -11.20 -16.77
N ARG A 59 -8.16 -11.51 -15.54
CA ARG A 59 -8.27 -12.90 -15.05
C ARG A 59 -9.43 -13.65 -15.71
N ARG A 60 -10.57 -12.98 -15.89
CA ARG A 60 -11.70 -13.51 -16.64
C ARG A 60 -11.29 -13.87 -18.07
N ALA A 61 -10.63 -12.93 -18.77
CA ALA A 61 -10.16 -13.18 -20.14
C ALA A 61 -9.19 -14.37 -20.22
N MET A 62 -8.25 -14.51 -19.26
CA MET A 62 -7.32 -15.63 -19.17
C MET A 62 -8.05 -16.98 -19.01
N ILE A 63 -9.07 -17.02 -18.15
CA ILE A 63 -9.86 -18.24 -17.91
C ILE A 63 -10.70 -18.59 -19.14
N THR A 64 -11.44 -17.62 -19.68
CA THR A 64 -12.36 -17.85 -20.80
C THR A 64 -11.64 -18.13 -22.12
N ALA A 65 -10.39 -17.67 -22.28
CA ALA A 65 -9.57 -18.05 -23.44
C ALA A 65 -9.30 -19.56 -23.52
N LYS A 66 -9.21 -20.26 -22.38
CA LYS A 66 -8.97 -21.72 -22.31
C LYS A 66 -10.26 -22.52 -22.08
N PHE A 67 -11.26 -21.91 -21.42
CA PHE A 67 -12.52 -22.55 -21.05
C PHE A 67 -13.70 -21.66 -21.44
N GLN A 68 -14.03 -21.64 -22.73
CA GLN A 68 -15.03 -20.73 -23.32
C GLN A 68 -16.45 -20.88 -22.72
N ASN A 69 -16.80 -22.08 -22.24
CA ASN A 69 -18.12 -22.38 -21.70
C ASN A 69 -18.24 -22.11 -20.20
N PHE A 70 -17.20 -21.56 -19.55
CA PHE A 70 -17.28 -21.24 -18.13
C PHE A 70 -17.97 -19.91 -17.89
N THR A 71 -18.82 -19.86 -16.88
CA THR A 71 -19.31 -18.60 -16.33
C THR A 71 -18.30 -18.08 -15.32
N VAL A 72 -17.71 -16.92 -15.57
CA VAL A 72 -16.69 -16.32 -14.69
C VAL A 72 -17.23 -15.02 -14.09
N LEU A 73 -17.34 -14.98 -12.77
CA LEU A 73 -17.97 -13.91 -12.00
C LEU A 73 -17.02 -13.36 -10.92
N PRO A 74 -17.14 -12.08 -10.56
CA PRO A 74 -16.37 -11.52 -9.46
C PRO A 74 -17.00 -11.93 -8.11
N LEU A 75 -16.15 -12.11 -7.09
CA LEU A 75 -16.55 -12.22 -5.70
C LEU A 75 -15.70 -11.26 -4.87
N MET A 76 -16.32 -10.33 -4.16
CA MET A 76 -15.60 -9.37 -3.33
C MET A 76 -15.13 -10.04 -2.03
N ASP A 77 -13.92 -9.74 -1.61
CA ASP A 77 -13.44 -10.13 -0.28
C ASP A 77 -14.17 -9.30 0.78
N THR A 78 -14.50 -9.94 1.89
CA THR A 78 -15.14 -9.32 3.04
C THR A 78 -14.30 -9.46 4.29
N LYS A 79 -14.71 -8.82 5.40
CA LYS A 79 -13.95 -8.78 6.63
C LYS A 79 -13.96 -10.13 7.37
N THR A 80 -15.03 -10.91 7.24
CA THR A 80 -15.19 -12.20 7.94
C THR A 80 -15.55 -13.32 6.98
N ASP A 81 -15.17 -14.56 7.33
CA ASP A 81 -15.44 -15.76 6.54
C ASP A 81 -16.96 -16.05 6.46
N GLU A 82 -17.73 -15.70 7.50
CA GLU A 82 -19.18 -15.87 7.54
C GLU A 82 -19.87 -14.96 6.51
N GLN A 83 -19.50 -13.67 6.46
CA GLN A 83 -20.06 -12.74 5.49
C GLN A 83 -19.65 -13.15 4.08
N TRP A 84 -18.39 -13.53 3.88
CA TRP A 84 -17.90 -14.01 2.60
C TRP A 84 -18.65 -15.23 2.09
N SER A 85 -18.92 -16.19 2.99
CA SER A 85 -19.71 -17.39 2.68
C SER A 85 -21.14 -17.06 2.30
N ALA A 86 -21.78 -16.13 3.00
CA ALA A 86 -23.14 -15.66 2.70
C ALA A 86 -23.21 -14.92 1.34
N ASP A 87 -22.20 -14.12 1.02
CA ASP A 87 -22.09 -13.41 -0.25
C ASP A 87 -21.89 -14.38 -1.42
N LEU A 88 -21.06 -15.41 -1.23
CA LEU A 88 -20.87 -16.49 -2.20
C LEU A 88 -22.19 -17.24 -2.45
N ASP A 89 -22.90 -17.62 -1.39
CA ASP A 89 -24.21 -18.29 -1.51
C ASP A 89 -25.22 -17.44 -2.27
N THR A 90 -25.25 -16.14 -1.99
CA THR A 90 -26.12 -15.18 -2.68
C THR A 90 -25.76 -15.06 -4.15
N ALA A 91 -24.46 -14.97 -4.46
CA ALA A 91 -23.98 -14.91 -5.83
C ALA A 91 -24.31 -16.19 -6.62
N ILE A 92 -24.18 -17.36 -5.99
CA ILE A 92 -24.57 -18.63 -6.61
C ILE A 92 -26.05 -18.66 -6.93
N LYS A 93 -26.91 -18.28 -5.97
CA LYS A 93 -28.38 -18.22 -6.17
C LYS A 93 -28.81 -17.24 -7.27
N SER A 94 -28.03 -16.20 -7.51
CA SER A 94 -28.34 -15.23 -8.56
C SER A 94 -28.10 -15.77 -9.99
N VAL A 95 -27.37 -16.89 -10.14
CA VAL A 95 -26.99 -17.43 -11.44
C VAL A 95 -27.38 -18.91 -11.63
N VAL A 96 -27.84 -19.56 -10.58
CA VAL A 96 -28.33 -20.95 -10.61
C VAL A 96 -29.77 -21.00 -10.08
N ASP A 97 -30.73 -20.89 -10.96
CA ASP A 97 -32.17 -20.95 -10.58
C ASP A 97 -32.59 -22.37 -10.17
N PHE A 98 -32.06 -23.38 -10.84
CA PHE A 98 -32.41 -24.77 -10.61
C PHE A 98 -31.22 -25.70 -10.96
N GLY A 99 -30.91 -26.63 -10.08
CA GLY A 99 -29.79 -27.60 -10.32
C GLY A 99 -29.15 -28.05 -9.02
N ASP A 100 -28.25 -29.04 -9.16
CA ASP A 100 -27.39 -29.47 -8.07
C ASP A 100 -26.09 -28.66 -8.10
N VAL A 101 -25.67 -28.15 -6.96
CA VAL A 101 -24.49 -27.30 -6.80
C VAL A 101 -23.48 -28.01 -5.92
N THR A 102 -22.24 -28.07 -6.37
CA THR A 102 -21.10 -28.56 -5.58
C THR A 102 -19.96 -27.55 -5.67
N LEU A 103 -19.43 -27.15 -4.50
CA LEU A 103 -18.24 -26.30 -4.43
C LEU A 103 -16.97 -27.14 -4.47
N TYR A 104 -15.97 -26.66 -5.22
CA TYR A 104 -14.69 -27.34 -5.36
C TYR A 104 -13.54 -26.41 -4.98
N GLY A 105 -12.65 -26.90 -4.14
CA GLY A 105 -11.38 -26.29 -3.82
C GLY A 105 -10.22 -27.23 -4.09
N GLY A 106 -9.03 -26.66 -4.31
CA GLY A 106 -7.78 -27.40 -4.27
C GLY A 106 -7.13 -27.29 -2.89
N ARG A 107 -5.88 -27.72 -2.81
CA ARG A 107 -5.06 -27.50 -1.61
C ARG A 107 -4.96 -26.01 -1.28
N ASP A 108 -4.99 -25.65 -0.02
CA ASP A 108 -4.93 -24.27 0.50
C ASP A 108 -6.03 -23.35 -0.05
N SER A 109 -7.21 -23.91 -0.31
CA SER A 109 -8.37 -23.20 -0.84
C SER A 109 -9.28 -22.67 0.27
N PHE A 110 -10.37 -22.03 -0.13
CA PHE A 110 -11.41 -21.52 0.76
C PHE A 110 -12.18 -22.57 1.56
N VAL A 111 -12.07 -23.86 1.22
CA VAL A 111 -12.88 -24.96 1.76
C VAL A 111 -12.92 -24.97 3.31
N PRO A 112 -11.81 -24.81 4.04
CA PRO A 112 -11.84 -24.79 5.51
C PRO A 112 -12.53 -23.55 6.12
N HIS A 113 -12.68 -22.48 5.35
CA HIS A 113 -13.23 -21.18 5.77
C HIS A 113 -14.69 -20.99 5.38
N TYR A 114 -15.22 -21.88 4.55
CA TYR A 114 -16.59 -21.77 4.06
C TYR A 114 -17.60 -22.34 5.05
N SER A 115 -18.55 -21.52 5.47
CA SER A 115 -19.63 -21.86 6.41
C SER A 115 -21.05 -21.72 5.80
N GLY A 116 -21.13 -21.63 4.46
CA GLY A 116 -22.43 -21.49 3.76
C GLY A 116 -23.20 -22.78 3.58
N GLN A 117 -24.23 -22.73 2.73
CA GLN A 117 -25.22 -23.82 2.59
C GLN A 117 -24.81 -24.95 1.65
N TYR A 118 -23.81 -24.76 0.78
CA TYR A 118 -23.42 -25.74 -0.21
C TYR A 118 -22.30 -26.65 0.34
N LYS A 119 -22.26 -27.90 -0.16
CA LYS A 119 -21.23 -28.83 0.28
C LYS A 119 -19.89 -28.56 -0.44
N PRO A 120 -18.82 -28.22 0.26
CA PRO A 120 -17.51 -28.11 -0.35
C PRO A 120 -16.85 -29.47 -0.49
N VAL A 121 -16.10 -29.63 -1.57
CA VAL A 121 -15.30 -30.84 -1.88
C VAL A 121 -13.88 -30.42 -2.20
N GLU A 122 -12.92 -30.93 -1.47
CA GLU A 122 -11.51 -30.75 -1.80
C GLU A 122 -11.06 -31.78 -2.85
N LEU A 123 -10.49 -31.30 -3.95
CA LEU A 123 -9.96 -32.14 -5.01
C LEU A 123 -8.46 -32.40 -4.81
N ALA A 124 -8.07 -33.67 -4.97
CA ALA A 124 -6.67 -34.01 -5.03
C ALA A 124 -6.09 -33.49 -6.35
N LEU A 125 -5.20 -32.54 -6.26
CA LEU A 125 -4.45 -31.96 -7.38
C LEU A 125 -3.02 -32.51 -7.40
N PRO A 126 -2.32 -32.48 -8.56
CA PRO A 126 -0.95 -32.94 -8.65
C PRO A 126 -0.03 -32.31 -7.62
N THR A 127 0.88 -33.06 -7.04
CA THR A 127 1.74 -32.68 -5.90
C THR A 127 2.73 -31.55 -6.20
N GLN A 128 3.00 -31.27 -7.47
CA GLN A 128 3.83 -30.14 -7.93
C GLN A 128 2.97 -28.89 -8.20
N SER A 129 2.30 -28.37 -7.18
CA SER A 129 1.62 -27.10 -7.32
C SER A 129 2.64 -25.96 -7.14
N VAL A 130 2.92 -25.25 -8.21
CA VAL A 130 3.66 -23.99 -8.15
C VAL A 130 2.78 -22.97 -7.46
N SER A 131 3.32 -22.27 -6.46
CA SER A 131 2.60 -21.21 -5.76
C SER A 131 2.39 -20.01 -6.69
N GLY A 132 1.20 -19.44 -6.73
CA GLY A 132 0.94 -18.20 -7.47
C GLY A 132 1.85 -17.05 -7.03
N THR A 133 2.27 -17.03 -5.76
CA THR A 133 3.25 -16.06 -5.23
C THR A 133 4.63 -16.27 -5.84
N ASP A 134 5.09 -17.51 -5.96
CA ASP A 134 6.39 -17.82 -6.58
C ASP A 134 6.39 -17.47 -8.08
N ILE A 135 5.29 -17.75 -8.77
CA ILE A 135 5.11 -17.36 -10.18
C ILE A 135 5.20 -15.84 -10.31
N ARG A 136 4.48 -15.08 -9.49
CA ARG A 136 4.54 -13.61 -9.53
C ARG A 136 5.94 -13.08 -9.29
N LYS A 137 6.66 -13.63 -8.30
CA LYS A 137 8.05 -13.25 -8.01
C LYS A 137 8.98 -13.56 -9.17
N ASP A 138 8.86 -14.74 -9.79
CA ASP A 138 9.65 -15.11 -10.95
C ASP A 138 9.38 -14.20 -12.16
N VAL A 139 8.10 -13.94 -12.46
CA VAL A 139 7.68 -13.06 -13.56
C VAL A 139 8.12 -11.61 -13.33
N SER A 140 8.07 -11.11 -12.07
CA SER A 140 8.46 -9.73 -11.76
C SER A 140 9.95 -9.46 -11.97
N ASN A 141 10.78 -10.49 -11.99
CA ASN A 141 12.23 -10.38 -12.24
C ASN A 141 12.60 -10.47 -13.74
N LYS A 142 11.61 -10.63 -14.62
CA LYS A 142 11.84 -10.81 -16.06
C LYS A 142 11.36 -9.58 -16.83
N VAL A 143 12.22 -9.07 -17.71
CA VAL A 143 11.84 -8.10 -18.74
C VAL A 143 11.59 -8.86 -20.02
N ILE A 144 10.35 -8.80 -20.52
CA ILE A 144 9.94 -9.50 -21.75
C ILE A 144 9.90 -8.48 -22.89
N GLU A 145 10.58 -8.80 -23.98
CA GLU A 145 10.64 -7.96 -25.17
C GLU A 145 9.42 -8.19 -26.06
N SER A 146 8.25 -7.71 -25.64
CA SER A 146 7.03 -7.76 -26.45
C SER A 146 6.19 -6.48 -26.29
N SER A 147 5.35 -6.19 -27.29
CA SER A 147 4.40 -5.07 -27.25
C SER A 147 3.35 -5.27 -26.17
N GLU A 148 2.90 -6.51 -25.98
CA GLU A 148 1.91 -6.92 -24.99
C GLU A 148 2.41 -6.69 -23.57
N PHE A 149 3.68 -7.02 -23.30
CA PHE A 149 4.30 -6.77 -21.99
C PHE A 149 4.34 -5.25 -21.70
N ARG A 150 4.77 -4.43 -22.65
CA ARG A 150 4.80 -2.97 -22.49
C ARG A 150 3.38 -2.38 -22.34
N ALA A 151 2.42 -2.88 -23.11
CA ALA A 151 1.02 -2.49 -22.98
C ALA A 151 0.45 -2.84 -21.60
N GLY A 152 0.77 -4.02 -21.08
CA GLY A 152 0.39 -4.45 -19.73
C GLY A 152 0.98 -3.55 -18.63
N MET A 153 2.24 -3.13 -18.76
CA MET A 153 2.87 -2.18 -17.83
C MET A 153 2.16 -0.81 -17.85
N ILE A 154 1.87 -0.29 -19.04
CA ILE A 154 1.14 0.98 -19.20
C ILE A 154 -0.25 0.86 -18.58
N TYR A 155 -0.98 -0.22 -18.89
CA TYR A 155 -2.29 -0.49 -18.33
C TYR A 155 -2.25 -0.52 -16.79
N ALA A 156 -1.33 -1.27 -16.21
CA ALA A 156 -1.23 -1.41 -14.76
C ALA A 156 -0.98 -0.06 -14.06
N LEU A 157 -0.06 0.76 -14.61
CA LEU A 157 0.25 2.08 -14.05
C LEU A 157 -0.94 3.05 -14.11
N HIS A 158 -1.76 2.98 -15.17
CA HIS A 158 -2.98 3.80 -15.29
C HIS A 158 -4.14 3.34 -14.39
N HIS A 159 -4.07 2.14 -13.83
CA HIS A 159 -5.11 1.57 -12.95
C HIS A 159 -4.67 1.45 -11.49
N LEU A 160 -3.47 1.96 -11.15
CA LEU A 160 -3.06 2.13 -9.76
C LEU A 160 -3.82 3.32 -9.14
N TRP A 161 -4.11 3.21 -7.87
CA TRP A 161 -4.60 4.36 -7.12
C TRP A 161 -3.49 5.41 -6.99
N PRO A 162 -3.83 6.72 -6.98
CA PRO A 162 -2.88 7.77 -6.66
C PRO A 162 -2.20 7.48 -5.31
N VAL A 163 -0.88 7.58 -5.28
CA VAL A 163 -0.10 7.29 -4.08
C VAL A 163 0.66 8.54 -3.68
N LEU A 164 0.37 9.04 -2.48
CA LEU A 164 1.22 10.01 -1.80
C LEU A 164 2.29 9.25 -1.01
N LEU A 165 3.53 9.70 -1.13
CA LEU A 165 4.64 9.21 -0.31
C LEU A 165 4.54 9.89 1.06
N PRO A 166 4.29 9.12 2.14
CA PRO A 166 4.21 9.69 3.48
C PRO A 166 5.61 9.99 3.98
N CYS A 167 5.84 11.24 4.40
CA CYS A 167 7.11 11.68 4.96
C CYS A 167 6.90 12.35 6.32
N VAL A 168 7.99 12.51 7.04
CA VAL A 168 8.09 13.33 8.24
C VAL A 168 9.25 14.30 8.09
N ASP A 169 9.07 15.54 8.55
CA ASP A 169 10.11 16.53 8.68
C ASP A 169 10.10 17.12 10.09
N ILE A 170 11.24 17.48 10.62
CA ILE A 170 11.36 17.86 12.03
C ILE A 170 12.15 19.16 12.19
N ALA A 171 11.55 20.17 12.82
CA ALA A 171 12.23 21.34 13.35
C ALA A 171 12.81 20.98 14.74
N ILE A 172 14.12 20.75 14.79
CA ILE A 172 14.84 20.37 16.01
C ILE A 172 15.38 21.62 16.67
N PHE A 173 14.85 21.97 17.81
CA PHE A 173 15.23 23.19 18.56
C PHE A 173 16.15 22.87 19.75
N ASN A 174 16.92 23.88 20.16
CA ASN A 174 17.47 23.93 21.50
C ASN A 174 16.33 24.15 22.53
N GLN A 175 16.64 24.05 23.83
CA GLN A 175 15.62 24.08 24.89
C GLN A 175 14.79 25.37 24.95
N ASP A 176 15.38 26.52 24.59
CA ASP A 176 14.73 27.85 24.64
C ASP A 176 14.17 28.31 23.28
N TYR A 177 14.20 27.45 22.25
CA TYR A 177 13.70 27.74 20.91
C TYR A 177 14.39 28.87 20.17
N THR A 178 15.59 29.27 20.63
CA THR A 178 16.37 30.34 20.00
C THR A 178 17.17 29.88 18.80
N GLN A 179 17.47 28.57 18.75
CA GLN A 179 18.21 27.94 17.64
C GLN A 179 17.49 26.71 17.10
N VAL A 180 17.63 26.48 15.80
CA VAL A 180 17.12 25.30 15.08
C VAL A 180 18.28 24.59 14.38
N LEU A 181 18.30 23.25 14.47
CA LEU A 181 19.23 22.39 13.77
C LEU A 181 18.68 22.08 12.39
N LEU A 182 19.50 22.30 11.37
CA LEU A 182 19.19 21.98 9.98
C LEU A 182 20.27 21.03 9.43
N GLY A 183 19.87 20.20 8.47
CA GLY A 183 20.72 19.31 7.72
C GLY A 183 20.97 19.79 6.31
N ARG A 184 21.97 19.22 5.63
CA ARG A 184 22.27 19.47 4.22
C ARG A 184 22.69 18.17 3.54
N LYS A 185 22.08 17.87 2.38
CA LYS A 185 22.40 16.68 1.57
C LYS A 185 23.55 16.94 0.59
N PRO A 186 24.21 15.90 0.06
CA PRO A 186 25.27 16.05 -0.93
C PRO A 186 24.81 16.86 -2.13
N GLY A 187 25.61 17.86 -2.51
CA GLY A 187 25.36 18.72 -3.68
C GLY A 187 24.37 19.86 -3.46
N GLU A 188 23.68 19.93 -2.33
CA GLU A 188 22.86 21.08 -1.96
C GLU A 188 23.71 22.26 -1.47
N LYS A 189 23.24 23.47 -1.71
CA LYS A 189 23.84 24.70 -1.19
C LYS A 189 23.11 25.18 0.07
N GLU A 190 21.79 25.08 0.05
CA GLU A 190 20.89 25.46 1.10
C GLU A 190 20.66 24.28 2.07
N PHE A 191 20.06 24.59 3.20
CA PHE A 191 19.75 23.62 4.25
C PHE A 191 18.29 23.14 4.18
N ARG A 192 17.99 22.11 4.94
CA ARG A 192 16.65 21.50 5.07
C ARG A 192 16.38 21.12 6.51
N PHE A 193 15.13 20.89 6.83
CA PHE A 193 14.78 20.14 8.03
C PHE A 193 15.23 18.69 7.88
N VAL A 194 15.63 18.08 8.97
CA VAL A 194 15.89 16.64 9.08
C VAL A 194 14.59 15.90 8.87
N GLY A 195 14.61 14.81 8.12
CA GLY A 195 13.41 14.03 7.86
C GLY A 195 13.47 13.15 6.61
N GLY A 196 12.58 12.17 6.57
CA GLY A 196 12.54 11.18 5.51
C GLY A 196 11.20 10.46 5.40
N HIS A 197 11.22 9.23 4.90
CA HIS A 197 10.00 8.47 4.65
C HIS A 197 9.43 7.86 5.93
N ALA A 198 8.15 8.10 6.18
CA ALA A 198 7.43 7.40 7.25
C ALA A 198 7.14 5.96 6.82
N GLU A 199 7.91 5.01 7.34
CA GLU A 199 7.75 3.60 7.03
C GLU A 199 6.68 2.91 7.90
N LYS A 200 5.99 1.92 7.33
CA LYS A 200 4.98 1.14 8.06
C LYS A 200 5.50 0.51 9.36
N LYS A 201 6.79 0.14 9.40
CA LYS A 201 7.44 -0.45 10.59
C LYS A 201 7.45 0.48 11.80
N HIS A 202 7.37 1.80 11.60
CA HIS A 202 7.38 2.79 12.69
C HIS A 202 6.04 2.87 13.42
N GLY A 203 4.92 2.45 12.82
CA GLY A 203 3.61 2.42 13.44
C GLY A 203 2.92 3.77 13.60
N SER A 204 3.66 4.89 13.73
CA SER A 204 3.12 6.27 13.71
C SER A 204 4.12 7.27 13.14
N TYR A 205 3.63 8.45 12.75
CA TYR A 205 4.48 9.54 12.27
C TYR A 205 5.40 10.09 13.35
N GLU A 206 4.96 10.15 14.60
CA GLU A 206 5.76 10.62 15.73
C GLU A 206 6.96 9.70 15.98
N ILE A 207 6.74 8.38 15.89
CA ILE A 207 7.82 7.39 16.02
C ILE A 207 8.75 7.50 14.83
N GLY A 208 8.22 7.61 13.58
CA GLY A 208 9.02 7.84 12.38
C GLY A 208 9.88 9.09 12.50
N ALA A 209 9.31 10.22 12.92
CA ALA A 209 10.03 11.46 13.13
C ALA A 209 11.17 11.31 14.17
N ARG A 210 10.95 10.54 15.23
CA ARG A 210 11.98 10.26 16.22
C ARG A 210 13.13 9.45 15.63
N TYR A 211 12.84 8.46 14.80
CA TYR A 211 13.85 7.67 14.10
C TYR A 211 14.70 8.53 13.16
N GLU A 212 14.07 9.39 12.35
CA GLU A 212 14.79 10.29 11.43
C GLU A 212 15.75 11.25 12.17
N VAL A 213 15.34 11.81 13.31
CA VAL A 213 16.21 12.65 14.13
C VAL A 213 17.43 11.89 14.64
N LEU A 214 17.24 10.65 15.08
CA LEU A 214 18.32 9.79 15.56
C LEU A 214 19.24 9.35 14.41
N GLU A 215 18.66 9.02 13.27
CA GLU A 215 19.39 8.49 12.10
C GLU A 215 20.18 9.59 11.40
N GLU A 216 19.58 10.74 11.07
CA GLU A 216 20.21 11.79 10.27
C GLU A 216 21.05 12.80 11.09
N ALA A 217 20.67 13.08 12.33
CA ALA A 217 21.32 14.10 13.16
C ALA A 217 22.02 13.56 14.42
N THR A 218 21.82 12.32 14.78
CA THR A 218 22.40 11.62 15.96
C THR A 218 22.15 12.34 17.29
N VAL A 219 21.03 13.07 17.40
CA VAL A 219 20.62 13.76 18.64
C VAL A 219 19.39 13.06 19.26
N GLU A 220 19.32 13.02 20.60
CA GLU A 220 18.17 12.43 21.28
C GLU A 220 17.03 13.46 21.37
N PRO A 221 15.90 13.26 20.64
CA PRO A 221 14.79 14.20 20.65
C PRO A 221 13.93 14.07 21.90
N GLY A 222 13.38 15.18 22.35
CA GLY A 222 12.30 15.26 23.32
C GLY A 222 10.95 14.80 22.76
N ALA A 223 9.87 15.33 23.32
CA ALA A 223 8.51 15.04 22.80
C ALA A 223 8.30 15.65 21.40
N MET A 224 7.71 14.88 20.50
CA MET A 224 7.32 15.35 19.18
C MET A 224 6.03 16.18 19.30
N GLN A 225 6.06 17.43 18.81
CA GLN A 225 4.92 18.33 18.77
C GLN A 225 4.51 18.53 17.32
N TYR A 226 3.32 18.12 16.95
CA TYR A 226 2.81 18.30 15.59
C TYR A 226 2.57 19.76 15.27
N ILE A 227 3.21 20.25 14.19
CA ILE A 227 3.03 21.61 13.65
C ILE A 227 1.91 21.63 12.61
N GLY A 228 1.90 20.67 11.69
CA GLY A 228 0.95 20.57 10.59
C GLY A 228 1.41 19.58 9.54
N SER A 229 0.74 19.56 8.38
CA SER A 229 1.14 18.78 7.22
C SER A 229 1.13 19.66 5.97
N ALA A 230 1.94 19.28 4.98
CA ALA A 230 2.03 19.97 3.71
C ALA A 230 2.36 19.02 2.57
N VAL A 231 1.86 19.33 1.36
CA VAL A 231 2.37 18.74 0.14
C VAL A 231 3.70 19.44 -0.20
N ILE A 232 4.73 18.66 -0.46
CA ILE A 232 6.04 19.16 -0.85
C ILE A 232 6.09 19.29 -2.37
N ASP A 233 6.39 20.50 -2.87
CA ASP A 233 6.56 20.77 -4.31
C ASP A 233 7.90 20.22 -4.81
N ASP A 234 7.97 18.90 -4.94
CA ASP A 234 9.15 18.24 -5.50
C ASP A 234 9.02 18.14 -7.02
N TRP A 235 9.99 18.67 -7.75
CA TRP A 235 10.00 18.71 -9.21
C TRP A 235 9.82 17.35 -9.87
N ARG A 236 10.23 16.25 -9.22
CA ARG A 236 10.11 14.88 -9.71
C ARG A 236 8.66 14.43 -9.89
N TYR A 237 7.72 15.04 -9.15
CA TYR A 237 6.32 14.63 -9.10
C TYR A 237 5.35 15.66 -9.70
N ARG A 238 5.82 16.81 -10.21
CA ARG A 238 4.97 17.90 -10.72
C ARG A 238 4.07 17.51 -11.90
N THR A 239 4.45 16.49 -12.67
CA THR A 239 3.74 16.07 -13.88
C THR A 239 2.99 14.75 -13.73
N VAL A 240 2.94 14.18 -12.52
CA VAL A 240 2.32 12.89 -12.25
C VAL A 240 1.36 12.99 -11.07
N ASP A 241 0.36 12.11 -11.03
CA ASP A 241 -0.58 12.04 -9.91
C ASP A 241 0.02 11.27 -8.71
N ARG A 242 1.17 11.73 -8.29
CA ARG A 242 1.95 11.27 -7.14
C ARG A 242 2.57 12.48 -6.47
N GLY A 243 2.96 12.33 -5.21
CA GLY A 243 3.62 13.44 -4.51
C GLY A 243 4.10 13.02 -3.14
N ILE A 244 4.74 13.96 -2.47
CA ILE A 244 5.18 13.83 -1.08
C ILE A 244 4.22 14.63 -0.22
N MET A 245 3.67 13.98 0.82
CA MET A 245 2.96 14.66 1.89
C MET A 245 3.71 14.43 3.19
N THR A 246 4.19 15.49 3.80
CA THR A 246 4.92 15.39 5.06
C THR A 246 4.06 15.80 6.26
N ALA A 247 4.23 15.07 7.36
CA ALA A 247 3.81 15.48 8.69
C ALA A 247 4.99 16.19 9.35
N PHE A 248 4.81 17.49 9.66
CA PHE A 248 5.85 18.34 10.17
C PHE A 248 5.76 18.47 11.69
N PHE A 249 6.86 18.21 12.38
CA PHE A 249 6.97 18.20 13.84
C PHE A 249 7.99 19.20 14.34
N ALA A 250 7.84 19.60 15.61
CA ALA A 250 8.86 20.27 16.40
C ALA A 250 9.29 19.34 17.55
N THR A 251 10.57 19.40 17.88
CA THR A 251 11.11 18.78 19.10
C THR A 251 12.21 19.65 19.70
N THR A 252 12.53 19.46 20.97
CA THR A 252 13.69 20.08 21.60
C THR A 252 14.71 19.02 21.98
N VAL A 253 15.99 19.40 22.00
CA VAL A 253 17.10 18.54 22.46
C VAL A 253 17.79 19.19 23.66
N SER A 254 18.24 18.39 24.61
CA SER A 254 19.02 18.87 25.77
C SER A 254 20.50 19.01 25.47
N ASN A 255 21.00 18.24 24.49
CA ASN A 255 22.38 18.28 24.05
C ASN A 255 22.40 18.69 22.56
N GLN A 256 23.15 19.75 22.26
CA GLN A 256 23.30 20.29 20.90
C GLN A 256 24.44 19.64 20.10
N ALA A 257 25.16 18.66 20.65
CA ALA A 257 26.17 17.91 19.92
C ALA A 257 25.48 17.05 18.87
N SER A 258 25.53 17.44 17.60
CA SER A 258 24.96 16.73 16.47
C SER A 258 26.05 16.26 15.52
N HIS A 259 25.83 15.10 14.92
CA HIS A 259 26.71 14.57 13.89
C HIS A 259 25.83 14.16 12.69
N PRO A 260 26.21 14.62 11.48
CA PRO A 260 25.49 14.22 10.28
C PRO A 260 25.69 12.72 10.04
N ASN A 261 24.65 12.04 9.62
CA ASN A 261 24.66 10.61 9.30
C ASN A 261 23.65 10.32 8.19
N ASP A 262 23.63 9.09 7.69
CA ASP A 262 22.85 8.63 6.55
C ASP A 262 23.09 9.53 5.30
N ASP A 263 22.07 10.14 4.76
CA ASP A 263 22.20 10.98 3.56
C ASP A 263 22.42 12.48 3.87
N ILE A 264 22.54 12.86 5.14
CA ILE A 264 22.95 14.20 5.59
C ILE A 264 24.47 14.28 5.73
N VAL A 265 25.10 15.26 5.06
CA VAL A 265 26.56 15.46 5.08
C VAL A 265 27.00 16.59 6.00
N GLU A 266 26.10 17.45 6.41
CA GLU A 266 26.37 18.55 7.35
C GLU A 266 25.12 18.81 8.19
N THR A 267 25.33 19.00 9.50
CA THR A 267 24.33 19.56 10.43
C THR A 267 24.84 20.86 10.99
N ARG A 268 23.95 21.87 11.12
CA ARG A 268 24.30 23.18 11.64
C ARG A 268 23.15 23.79 12.42
N TRP A 269 23.48 24.44 13.54
CA TRP A 269 22.57 25.25 14.33
C TRP A 269 22.46 26.66 13.76
N PHE A 270 21.26 27.15 13.59
CA PHE A 270 20.94 28.50 13.11
C PHE A 270 20.14 29.25 14.15
N ASP A 271 20.48 30.53 14.35
CA ASP A 271 19.69 31.44 15.19
C ASP A 271 18.35 31.67 14.49
N VAL A 272 17.26 31.40 15.17
CA VAL A 272 15.89 31.51 14.61
C VAL A 272 15.53 32.92 14.15
N ASP A 273 16.00 33.94 14.89
CA ASP A 273 15.77 35.35 14.58
C ASP A 273 16.52 35.85 13.33
N LYS A 274 17.59 35.17 12.91
CA LYS A 274 18.39 35.51 11.73
C LYS A 274 18.06 34.67 10.52
N LEU A 275 17.31 33.60 10.72
CA LEU A 275 17.02 32.58 9.69
C LEU A 275 16.06 33.15 8.63
N LYS A 276 16.36 32.91 7.37
CA LYS A 276 15.59 33.36 6.21
C LYS A 276 15.11 32.17 5.38
N GLN A 277 14.01 32.38 4.66
CA GLN A 277 13.49 31.38 3.73
C GLN A 277 14.55 30.95 2.68
N SER A 278 15.42 31.89 2.26
CA SER A 278 16.52 31.63 1.32
C SER A 278 17.63 30.72 1.83
N ASP A 279 17.64 30.43 3.14
CA ASP A 279 18.59 29.49 3.73
C ASP A 279 18.16 28.04 3.53
N PHE A 280 16.91 27.85 3.07
CA PHE A 280 16.30 26.54 2.83
C PHE A 280 16.22 26.19 1.36
N VAL A 281 16.34 24.88 1.05
CA VAL A 281 15.98 24.34 -0.26
C VAL A 281 14.53 24.68 -0.59
N ASP A 282 14.22 24.92 -1.86
CA ASP A 282 12.90 25.38 -2.31
C ASP A 282 11.74 24.51 -1.79
N THR A 283 11.96 23.20 -1.77
CA THR A 283 10.97 22.23 -1.28
C THR A 283 10.60 22.42 0.19
N HIS A 284 11.47 23.03 1.02
CA HIS A 284 11.24 23.27 2.43
C HIS A 284 10.76 24.70 2.76
N HIS A 285 10.57 25.55 1.76
CA HIS A 285 10.05 26.91 1.98
C HIS A 285 8.68 26.92 2.66
N ILE A 286 7.82 25.94 2.34
CA ILE A 286 6.51 25.81 3.00
C ILE A 286 6.67 25.46 4.48
N LEU A 287 7.59 24.57 4.82
CA LEU A 287 7.87 24.13 6.19
C LEU A 287 8.47 25.27 7.03
N TYR A 288 9.38 26.04 6.45
CA TYR A 288 9.90 27.25 7.09
C TYR A 288 8.76 28.21 7.50
N LYS A 289 7.81 28.51 6.60
CA LYS A 289 6.64 29.34 6.92
C LYS A 289 5.79 28.74 8.04
N MET A 290 5.58 27.44 8.02
CA MET A 290 4.82 26.73 9.05
C MET A 290 5.54 26.79 10.41
N MET A 291 6.86 26.59 10.46
CA MET A 291 7.67 26.72 11.67
C MET A 291 7.56 28.13 12.27
N MET A 292 7.76 29.17 11.46
CA MET A 292 7.69 30.55 11.93
C MET A 292 6.29 30.90 12.47
N ALA A 293 5.23 30.51 11.79
CA ALA A 293 3.86 30.68 12.25
C ALA A 293 3.57 29.95 13.57
N TRP A 294 4.14 28.73 13.73
CA TRP A 294 3.99 27.94 14.95
C TRP A 294 4.73 28.60 16.14
N LEU A 295 5.95 29.11 15.94
CA LEU A 295 6.72 29.83 16.96
C LEU A 295 5.99 31.08 17.46
N VAL A 296 5.40 31.87 16.55
CA VAL A 296 4.57 33.05 16.93
C VAL A 296 3.39 32.64 17.81
N LYS A 297 2.65 31.57 17.41
CA LYS A 297 1.51 31.07 18.20
C LYS A 297 1.95 30.55 19.57
N ARG A 298 3.12 29.93 19.67
CA ARG A 298 3.70 29.45 20.91
C ARG A 298 4.02 30.61 21.86
N SER A 299 4.74 31.63 21.41
CA SER A 299 5.11 32.78 22.21
C SER A 299 3.89 33.55 22.74
N VAL A 300 2.83 33.67 21.96
CA VAL A 300 1.55 34.23 22.39
C VAL A 300 0.94 33.41 23.52
N LYS A 301 0.91 32.07 23.41
CA LYS A 301 0.34 31.19 24.46
C LYS A 301 1.12 31.29 25.78
N GLU A 302 2.44 31.38 25.73
CA GLU A 302 3.29 31.50 26.92
C GLU A 302 3.06 32.86 27.64
N ASN A 303 2.95 33.95 26.88
CA ASN A 303 2.68 35.27 27.42
C ASN A 303 1.26 35.43 28.02
N TYR A 304 0.24 34.77 27.48
CA TYR A 304 -1.13 34.82 28.01
C TYR A 304 -1.42 33.72 29.05
N GLY A 305 -0.65 32.62 29.06
CA GLY A 305 -0.79 31.55 30.05
C GLY A 305 -0.29 31.94 31.45
N THR A 306 0.74 32.77 31.53
CA THR A 306 1.31 33.28 32.78
C THR A 306 0.47 34.41 33.39
N ALA A 307 -0.51 34.98 32.67
CA ALA A 307 -1.41 36.03 33.19
C ALA A 307 -2.65 35.49 33.95
N LYS A 308 -2.80 34.15 34.08
CA LYS A 308 -3.94 33.49 34.74
C LYS A 308 -3.53 32.53 35.88
N ALA A 309 -2.30 32.61 36.37
CA ALA A 309 -1.83 31.88 37.53
C ALA A 309 -1.68 32.74 38.77
#